data_09281b27f5e7f4e4d5333790185e411b
#
_entry.id   09281b27f5e7f4e4d5333790185e411b
#
_cell.length_a   1.000
_cell.length_b   1.000
_cell.length_c   1.000
_cell.angle_alpha   90.00
_cell.angle_beta   90.00
_cell.angle_gamma   90.00
#
_symmetry.space_group_name_H-M   'P 1'
#
loop_
_entity.id
_entity.type
_entity.pdbx_description
1 polymer ?
#
loop_
_entity_poly.entity_id
_entity_poly.type
_entity_poly.pdbx_seq_one_letter_code
_entity_poly.pdbx_strand_id
1 'polypeptide(L)'
;APYSYSVTFADGLRTELSATSRGAVFEVTFPQDSAQYIVVDAYNGGSALTIDRENRCVTGVARNHNGGVPDNFANYFRIEFSHPIAEEGVYDGDTLMRHRLTLESDYTCAYLRFNVPAGEKLTVRTASSFISPAQALVNFSREVGGKSLAQVREEARKQWNSYLGRIEAEGGSEEQLRTFYSCLYRTLLFPREFYEFDAQGKPVYYSPYNGKIQDGYMYTDNGFWDTFRAVHPLFTLLYPEVSERVTQSILNAYDESGFMPEWASPGHRECMIGNNSISLLTDAWMKGIRTICPEKALEAMIHQTEARHPGISSVGRDGFGYYDRLGYVPYPEVHEATAKTLEYAYADWCVARFADSIGRKEIADTYYRKALNYRNLYYPDYGFMWAKDANGKWRDAFDATEWGGPFTEGSSWHWTWSVLHDPEGLSRLMGGLTV
;
A
#
# COMPACT_ATOMS: atom_id res chain seq x y z
N ALA A 1 1.44 21.78 -6.13
CA ALA A 1 1.13 21.62 -4.71
C ALA A 1 0.34 20.32 -4.51
N PRO A 2 0.33 19.71 -3.31
CA PRO A 2 -0.40 18.47 -3.05
C PRO A 2 -1.89 18.52 -3.41
N TYR A 3 -2.48 19.69 -3.31
CA TYR A 3 -3.92 19.94 -3.50
C TYR A 3 -4.28 20.46 -4.90
N SER A 4 -3.33 20.67 -5.79
CA SER A 4 -3.63 21.14 -7.16
C SER A 4 -2.51 20.84 -8.14
N TYR A 5 -2.90 20.49 -9.34
CA TYR A 5 -2.02 20.31 -10.50
C TYR A 5 -2.54 21.12 -11.67
N SER A 6 -1.63 21.65 -12.48
CA SER A 6 -1.96 22.30 -13.74
C SER A 6 -0.88 22.03 -14.79
N VAL A 7 -1.29 21.83 -16.01
CA VAL A 7 -0.41 21.64 -17.16
C VAL A 7 -0.97 22.40 -18.36
N THR A 8 -0.08 23.00 -19.16
CA THR A 8 -0.38 23.56 -20.48
C THR A 8 0.47 22.81 -21.50
N PHE A 9 -0.19 22.20 -22.45
CA PHE A 9 0.45 21.45 -23.53
C PHE A 9 0.96 22.40 -24.62
N ALA A 10 1.81 21.89 -25.51
CA ALA A 10 2.45 22.68 -26.55
C ALA A 10 1.46 23.29 -27.58
N ASP A 11 0.30 22.65 -27.76
CA ASP A 11 -0.80 23.12 -28.62
C ASP A 11 -1.70 24.16 -27.95
N GLY A 12 -1.43 24.50 -26.68
CA GLY A 12 -2.21 25.43 -25.88
C GLY A 12 -3.36 24.83 -25.09
N LEU A 13 -3.59 23.51 -25.18
CA LEU A 13 -4.53 22.83 -24.30
C LEU A 13 -4.07 22.98 -22.84
N ARG A 14 -4.96 23.45 -21.97
CA ARG A 14 -4.66 23.58 -20.52
C ARG A 14 -5.62 22.77 -19.70
N THR A 15 -5.07 22.02 -18.76
CA THR A 15 -5.84 21.25 -17.76
C THR A 15 -5.41 21.64 -16.36
N GLU A 16 -6.38 21.92 -15.50
CA GLU A 16 -6.20 22.13 -14.06
C GLU A 16 -7.02 21.09 -13.31
N LEU A 17 -6.50 20.57 -12.21
CA LEU A 17 -7.21 19.58 -11.40
C LEU A 17 -6.95 19.72 -9.91
N SER A 18 -7.91 19.24 -9.13
CA SER A 18 -7.78 18.98 -7.70
C SER A 18 -8.50 17.69 -7.37
N ALA A 19 -7.86 16.85 -6.55
CA ALA A 19 -8.37 15.55 -6.15
C ALA A 19 -8.99 15.58 -4.74
N THR A 20 -9.88 14.64 -4.51
CA THR A 20 -10.44 14.25 -3.22
C THR A 20 -10.00 12.82 -2.88
N SER A 21 -10.57 12.20 -1.85
CA SER A 21 -10.23 10.81 -1.49
C SER A 21 -10.64 9.80 -2.57
N ARG A 22 -11.79 10.00 -3.23
CA ARG A 22 -12.35 9.08 -4.22
C ARG A 22 -12.72 9.73 -5.55
N GLY A 23 -12.45 11.02 -5.71
CA GLY A 23 -12.80 11.76 -6.90
C GLY A 23 -11.83 12.86 -7.28
N ALA A 24 -12.17 13.59 -8.33
CA ALA A 24 -11.43 14.77 -8.77
C ALA A 24 -12.34 15.72 -9.57
N VAL A 25 -11.98 16.99 -9.58
CA VAL A 25 -12.53 17.98 -10.49
C VAL A 25 -11.43 18.49 -11.41
N PHE A 26 -11.73 18.49 -12.70
CA PHE A 26 -10.88 19.04 -13.75
C PHE A 26 -11.55 20.24 -14.39
N GLU A 27 -10.76 21.23 -14.80
CA GLU A 27 -11.15 22.27 -15.74
C GLU A 27 -10.23 22.21 -16.96
N VAL A 28 -10.82 22.01 -18.13
CA VAL A 28 -10.12 21.91 -19.41
C VAL A 28 -10.40 23.16 -20.24
N THR A 29 -9.35 23.86 -20.65
CA THR A 29 -9.41 24.99 -21.58
C THR A 29 -8.86 24.53 -22.92
N PHE A 30 -9.71 24.50 -23.95
CA PHE A 30 -9.32 24.10 -25.27
C PHE A 30 -8.69 25.29 -26.04
N PRO A 31 -7.70 25.02 -26.90
CA PRO A 31 -7.23 26.03 -27.87
C PRO A 31 -8.36 26.51 -28.76
N GLN A 32 -8.24 27.74 -29.22
CA GLN A 32 -9.18 28.30 -30.20
C GLN A 32 -9.12 27.46 -31.49
N ASP A 33 -10.28 27.19 -32.09
CA ASP A 33 -10.44 26.44 -33.36
C ASP A 33 -9.96 24.99 -33.32
N SER A 34 -9.76 24.41 -32.12
CA SER A 34 -9.42 22.99 -31.97
C SER A 34 -10.66 22.10 -31.84
N ALA A 35 -10.52 20.85 -32.25
CA ALA A 35 -11.51 19.81 -31.93
C ALA A 35 -11.46 19.49 -30.45
N GLN A 36 -12.62 19.55 -29.79
CA GLN A 36 -12.72 19.46 -28.33
C GLN A 36 -13.18 18.07 -27.93
N TYR A 37 -12.24 17.19 -27.60
CA TYR A 37 -12.51 15.81 -27.23
C TYR A 37 -12.08 15.52 -25.79
N ILE A 38 -12.88 14.65 -25.12
CA ILE A 38 -12.49 13.90 -23.94
C ILE A 38 -12.56 12.42 -24.26
N VAL A 39 -11.54 11.69 -23.89
CA VAL A 39 -11.46 10.24 -24.00
C VAL A 39 -11.56 9.65 -22.60
N VAL A 40 -12.44 8.66 -22.45
CA VAL A 40 -12.56 7.86 -21.22
C VAL A 40 -12.09 6.45 -21.54
N ASP A 41 -10.88 6.14 -21.14
CA ASP A 41 -10.26 4.83 -21.33
C ASP A 41 -10.52 3.98 -20.09
N ALA A 42 -11.36 2.94 -20.24
CA ALA A 42 -11.66 1.99 -19.17
C ALA A 42 -10.69 0.79 -19.12
N TYR A 43 -9.69 0.82 -20.01
CA TYR A 43 -8.57 -0.11 -20.07
C TYR A 43 -8.93 -1.55 -20.44
N ASN A 44 -7.90 -2.37 -20.71
CA ASN A 44 -8.03 -3.80 -21.02
C ASN A 44 -8.23 -4.65 -19.76
N GLY A 45 -8.50 -5.95 -19.92
CA GLY A 45 -8.73 -6.89 -18.82
C GLY A 45 -10.20 -6.97 -18.39
N GLY A 46 -11.12 -6.56 -19.27
CA GLY A 46 -12.56 -6.55 -19.06
C GLY A 46 -13.05 -5.19 -18.55
N SER A 47 -13.82 -4.51 -19.38
CA SER A 47 -14.40 -3.21 -19.03
C SER A 47 -15.77 -3.01 -19.65
N ALA A 48 -16.57 -2.15 -19.05
CA ALA A 48 -17.85 -1.73 -19.60
C ALA A 48 -18.06 -0.24 -19.33
N LEU A 49 -18.73 0.44 -20.25
CA LEU A 49 -19.13 1.82 -20.07
C LEU A 49 -20.47 2.13 -20.70
N THR A 50 -21.10 3.18 -20.16
CA THR A 50 -22.38 3.73 -20.66
C THR A 50 -22.30 5.24 -20.71
N ILE A 51 -22.62 5.81 -21.87
CA ILE A 51 -22.70 7.25 -22.10
C ILE A 51 -24.18 7.67 -21.96
N ASP A 52 -24.44 8.58 -21.02
CA ASP A 52 -25.76 9.18 -20.82
C ASP A 52 -25.71 10.65 -21.26
N ARG A 53 -26.26 10.93 -22.45
CA ARG A 53 -26.25 12.28 -23.05
C ARG A 53 -27.15 13.25 -22.29
N GLU A 54 -28.27 12.79 -21.77
CA GLU A 54 -29.24 13.64 -21.07
C GLU A 54 -28.65 14.17 -19.77
N ASN A 55 -28.01 13.27 -19.02
CA ASN A 55 -27.36 13.61 -17.75
C ASN A 55 -25.90 14.06 -17.94
N ARG A 56 -25.41 14.10 -19.18
CA ARG A 56 -24.03 14.51 -19.53
C ARG A 56 -22.98 13.74 -18.71
N CYS A 57 -23.13 12.44 -18.66
CA CYS A 57 -22.23 11.60 -17.88
C CYS A 57 -21.81 10.30 -18.58
N VAL A 58 -20.71 9.75 -18.12
CA VAL A 58 -20.25 8.41 -18.43
C VAL A 58 -20.14 7.64 -17.11
N THR A 59 -20.70 6.45 -17.09
CA THR A 59 -20.51 5.48 -16.01
C THR A 59 -19.88 4.22 -16.55
N GLY A 60 -19.14 3.50 -15.73
CA GLY A 60 -18.53 2.27 -16.19
C GLY A 60 -17.87 1.48 -15.07
N VAL A 61 -17.20 0.41 -15.50
CA VAL A 61 -16.41 -0.48 -14.66
C VAL A 61 -15.14 -0.89 -15.39
N ALA A 62 -14.03 -0.91 -14.68
CA ALA A 62 -12.76 -1.49 -15.11
C ALA A 62 -12.40 -2.64 -14.16
N ARG A 63 -12.02 -3.78 -14.74
CA ARG A 63 -11.61 -5.00 -13.99
C ARG A 63 -10.12 -5.26 -14.10
N ASN A 64 -9.39 -4.36 -14.73
CA ASN A 64 -7.94 -4.46 -14.86
C ASN A 64 -7.27 -4.52 -13.47
N HIS A 65 -6.37 -5.48 -13.30
CA HIS A 65 -5.54 -5.63 -12.10
C HIS A 65 -4.27 -6.41 -12.42
N ASN A 66 -3.28 -6.30 -11.55
CA ASN A 66 -2.02 -7.03 -11.65
C ASN A 66 -1.89 -8.11 -10.55
N GLY A 67 -2.96 -8.85 -10.30
CA GLY A 67 -3.03 -9.90 -9.27
C GLY A 67 -3.27 -9.36 -7.84
N GLY A 68 -3.21 -10.26 -6.87
CA GLY A 68 -3.42 -9.94 -5.45
C GLY A 68 -4.86 -9.56 -5.10
N VAL A 69 -5.84 -9.99 -5.89
CA VAL A 69 -7.27 -9.71 -5.67
C VAL A 69 -8.14 -10.92 -6.05
N PRO A 70 -9.33 -11.05 -5.45
CA PRO A 70 -10.35 -12.01 -5.90
C PRO A 70 -10.89 -11.70 -7.31
N ASP A 71 -11.47 -12.72 -7.97
CA ASP A 71 -11.98 -12.64 -9.35
C ASP A 71 -13.06 -11.58 -9.57
N ASN A 72 -13.77 -11.18 -8.53
CA ASN A 72 -14.83 -10.17 -8.59
C ASN A 72 -14.32 -8.74 -8.37
N PHE A 73 -13.00 -8.51 -8.36
CA PHE A 73 -12.42 -7.18 -8.25
C PHE A 73 -12.86 -6.28 -9.40
N ALA A 74 -13.30 -5.08 -9.07
CA ALA A 74 -13.70 -4.09 -10.05
C ALA A 74 -13.59 -2.67 -9.48
N ASN A 75 -13.28 -1.71 -10.34
CA ASN A 75 -13.38 -0.29 -10.06
C ASN A 75 -14.53 0.30 -10.87
N TYR A 76 -15.57 0.76 -10.19
CA TYR A 76 -16.73 1.43 -10.78
C TYR A 76 -16.48 2.93 -10.78
N PHE A 77 -16.86 3.60 -11.87
CA PHE A 77 -16.64 5.05 -11.99
C PHE A 77 -17.86 5.80 -12.52
N ARG A 78 -17.92 7.09 -12.17
CA ARG A 78 -18.87 8.07 -12.70
C ARG A 78 -18.11 9.34 -13.07
N ILE A 79 -18.37 9.86 -14.29
CA ILE A 79 -17.76 11.09 -14.82
C ILE A 79 -18.88 11.98 -15.34
N GLU A 80 -18.98 13.21 -14.85
CA GLU A 80 -19.95 14.21 -15.32
C GLU A 80 -19.28 15.40 -15.97
N PHE A 81 -19.95 15.97 -16.98
CA PHE A 81 -19.47 17.09 -17.78
C PHE A 81 -20.36 18.31 -17.65
N SER A 82 -19.78 19.51 -17.60
CA SER A 82 -20.50 20.77 -17.52
C SER A 82 -21.30 21.12 -18.79
N HIS A 83 -20.84 20.62 -19.94
CA HIS A 83 -21.40 20.92 -21.26
C HIS A 83 -22.10 19.69 -21.86
N PRO A 84 -23.10 19.91 -22.75
CA PRO A 84 -23.70 18.82 -23.50
C PRO A 84 -22.69 18.08 -24.39
N ILE A 85 -22.83 16.75 -24.47
CA ILE A 85 -22.06 15.92 -25.38
C ILE A 85 -22.61 16.12 -26.80
N ALA A 86 -21.79 16.68 -27.68
CA ALA A 86 -22.18 17.01 -29.06
C ALA A 86 -22.13 15.78 -29.98
N GLU A 87 -21.12 14.92 -29.82
CA GLU A 87 -20.94 13.68 -30.55
C GLU A 87 -20.26 12.65 -29.62
N GLU A 88 -20.59 11.40 -29.80
CA GLU A 88 -20.06 10.31 -28.99
C GLU A 88 -19.85 9.04 -29.80
N GLY A 89 -19.07 8.13 -29.21
CA GLY A 89 -18.92 6.77 -29.66
C GLY A 89 -18.04 5.98 -28.70
N VAL A 90 -17.95 4.71 -28.96
CA VAL A 90 -17.15 3.77 -28.17
C VAL A 90 -16.15 3.05 -29.06
N TYR A 91 -15.05 2.64 -28.47
CA TYR A 91 -14.06 1.77 -29.10
C TYR A 91 -14.10 0.39 -28.43
N ASP A 92 -14.09 -0.64 -29.26
CA ASP A 92 -13.81 -2.02 -28.88
C ASP A 92 -12.37 -2.33 -29.37
N GLY A 93 -11.41 -2.25 -28.47
CA GLY A 93 -10.02 -2.18 -28.89
C GLY A 93 -9.79 -1.00 -29.84
N ASP A 94 -9.38 -1.29 -31.07
CA ASP A 94 -9.13 -0.29 -32.11
C ASP A 94 -10.36 0.02 -33.01
N THR A 95 -11.49 -0.63 -32.75
CA THR A 95 -12.69 -0.52 -33.62
C THR A 95 -13.63 0.56 -33.12
N LEU A 96 -13.77 1.66 -33.85
CA LEU A 96 -14.69 2.76 -33.53
C LEU A 96 -16.14 2.42 -33.92
N MET A 97 -17.04 2.53 -32.94
CA MET A 97 -18.50 2.43 -33.09
C MET A 97 -19.14 3.79 -32.79
N ARG A 98 -19.38 4.58 -33.86
CA ARG A 98 -20.02 5.91 -33.74
C ARG A 98 -21.45 5.79 -33.24
N HIS A 99 -21.88 6.74 -32.41
CA HIS A 99 -23.24 6.84 -31.85
C HIS A 99 -23.68 5.63 -31.02
N ARG A 100 -22.78 4.73 -30.68
CA ARG A 100 -23.02 3.67 -29.72
C ARG A 100 -22.81 4.20 -28.31
N LEU A 101 -23.78 4.00 -27.43
CA LEU A 101 -23.81 4.57 -26.08
C LEU A 101 -23.32 3.60 -25.01
N THR A 102 -23.28 2.29 -25.31
CA THR A 102 -22.88 1.27 -24.35
C THR A 102 -22.01 0.22 -25.00
N LEU A 103 -21.00 -0.22 -24.28
CA LEU A 103 -20.15 -1.34 -24.68
C LEU A 103 -19.64 -2.07 -23.44
N GLU A 104 -19.56 -3.40 -23.54
CA GLU A 104 -18.82 -4.26 -22.62
C GLU A 104 -17.95 -5.18 -23.47
N SER A 105 -16.65 -5.18 -23.23
CA SER A 105 -15.67 -6.02 -23.92
C SER A 105 -14.39 -6.14 -23.10
N ASP A 106 -13.36 -6.78 -23.65
CA ASP A 106 -12.05 -6.84 -23.00
C ASP A 106 -11.41 -5.47 -22.83
N TYR A 107 -11.59 -4.59 -23.83
CA TYR A 107 -11.05 -3.23 -23.80
C TYR A 107 -12.06 -2.23 -24.36
N THR A 108 -12.63 -1.39 -23.47
CA THR A 108 -13.56 -0.35 -23.87
C THR A 108 -13.01 1.04 -23.65
N CYS A 109 -13.27 1.94 -24.58
CA CYS A 109 -12.96 3.34 -24.49
C CYS A 109 -14.11 4.17 -25.05
N ALA A 110 -14.44 5.32 -24.47
CA ALA A 110 -15.38 6.27 -25.02
C ALA A 110 -14.66 7.51 -25.54
N TYR A 111 -15.06 8.02 -26.71
CA TYR A 111 -14.75 9.38 -27.10
C TYR A 111 -15.99 10.25 -27.02
N LEU A 112 -15.81 11.47 -26.57
CA LEU A 112 -16.87 12.45 -26.37
C LEU A 112 -16.40 13.80 -26.97
N ARG A 113 -17.15 14.33 -27.93
CA ARG A 113 -16.90 15.65 -28.49
C ARG A 113 -17.80 16.70 -27.85
N PHE A 114 -17.25 17.85 -27.61
CA PHE A 114 -17.94 18.98 -27.02
C PHE A 114 -17.91 20.19 -27.95
N ASN A 115 -18.82 21.14 -27.71
CA ASN A 115 -18.81 22.46 -28.31
C ASN A 115 -18.77 23.48 -27.15
N VAL A 116 -17.58 23.68 -26.60
CA VAL A 116 -17.33 24.66 -25.54
C VAL A 116 -17.14 26.02 -26.13
N PRO A 117 -17.93 27.06 -25.77
CA PRO A 117 -17.76 28.41 -26.29
C PRO A 117 -16.37 28.97 -26.00
N ALA A 118 -15.88 29.83 -26.88
CA ALA A 118 -14.58 30.47 -26.72
C ALA A 118 -14.52 31.25 -25.41
N GLY A 119 -13.44 30.97 -24.63
CA GLY A 119 -13.21 31.58 -23.32
C GLY A 119 -13.90 30.85 -22.14
N GLU A 120 -14.73 29.84 -22.43
CA GLU A 120 -15.27 28.95 -21.37
C GLU A 120 -14.37 27.74 -21.14
N LYS A 121 -14.62 27.05 -20.01
CA LYS A 121 -13.91 25.84 -19.63
C LYS A 121 -14.87 24.67 -19.55
N LEU A 122 -14.44 23.51 -20.01
CA LEU A 122 -15.15 22.27 -19.72
C LEU A 122 -14.79 21.81 -18.30
N THR A 123 -15.76 21.75 -17.40
CA THR A 123 -15.57 21.12 -16.09
C THR A 123 -15.91 19.64 -16.20
N VAL A 124 -14.99 18.79 -15.73
CA VAL A 124 -15.17 17.35 -15.61
C VAL A 124 -15.06 16.96 -14.15
N ARG A 125 -16.06 16.25 -13.63
CA ARG A 125 -16.08 15.70 -12.28
C ARG A 125 -16.07 14.20 -12.35
N THR A 126 -15.23 13.57 -11.59
CA THR A 126 -15.14 12.10 -11.55
C THR A 126 -15.10 11.60 -10.12
N ALA A 127 -15.69 10.44 -9.90
CA ALA A 127 -15.46 9.64 -8.69
C ALA A 127 -15.51 8.16 -9.02
N SER A 128 -14.87 7.35 -8.16
CA SER A 128 -14.84 5.91 -8.31
C SER A 128 -15.13 5.18 -7.00
N SER A 129 -15.37 3.87 -7.12
CA SER A 129 -15.60 2.97 -6.00
C SER A 129 -15.13 1.56 -6.35
N PHE A 130 -14.56 0.85 -5.39
CA PHE A 130 -14.30 -0.59 -5.50
C PHE A 130 -15.48 -1.45 -5.05
N ILE A 131 -16.58 -0.84 -4.59
CA ILE A 131 -17.73 -1.52 -3.99
C ILE A 131 -18.84 -1.76 -5.02
N SER A 132 -19.33 -0.69 -5.66
CA SER A 132 -20.44 -0.78 -6.61
C SER A 132 -20.66 0.53 -7.39
N PRO A 133 -21.45 0.50 -8.50
CA PRO A 133 -21.88 1.72 -9.19
C PRO A 133 -22.66 2.67 -8.29
N ALA A 134 -23.51 2.13 -7.39
CA ALA A 134 -24.27 2.94 -6.42
C ALA A 134 -23.34 3.65 -5.45
N GLN A 135 -22.30 2.98 -4.98
CA GLN A 135 -21.32 3.60 -4.09
C GLN A 135 -20.46 4.64 -4.83
N ALA A 136 -20.13 4.43 -6.10
CA ALA A 136 -19.45 5.44 -6.92
C ALA A 136 -20.29 6.74 -7.02
N LEU A 137 -21.62 6.62 -7.12
CA LEU A 137 -22.55 7.76 -7.07
C LEU A 137 -22.57 8.43 -5.69
N VAL A 138 -22.52 7.67 -4.59
CA VAL A 138 -22.41 8.21 -3.22
C VAL A 138 -21.11 9.01 -3.08
N ASN A 139 -19.97 8.44 -3.49
CA ASN A 139 -18.68 9.12 -3.47
C ASN A 139 -18.70 10.39 -4.33
N PHE A 140 -19.26 10.30 -5.54
CA PHE A 140 -19.41 11.44 -6.44
C PHE A 140 -20.21 12.57 -5.78
N SER A 141 -21.40 12.28 -5.26
CA SER A 141 -22.29 13.26 -4.66
C SER A 141 -21.69 13.93 -3.42
N ARG A 142 -20.97 13.15 -2.62
CA ARG A 142 -20.35 13.61 -1.37
C ARG A 142 -19.12 14.48 -1.62
N GLU A 143 -18.28 14.11 -2.58
CA GLU A 143 -16.95 14.68 -2.70
C GLU A 143 -16.84 15.76 -3.78
N VAL A 144 -17.49 15.58 -4.92
CA VAL A 144 -17.32 16.46 -6.08
C VAL A 144 -18.64 16.97 -6.68
N GLY A 145 -19.78 16.37 -6.34
CA GLY A 145 -21.09 16.73 -6.90
C GLY A 145 -21.41 18.20 -6.68
N GLY A 146 -21.64 18.94 -7.77
CA GLY A 146 -21.98 20.37 -7.73
C GLY A 146 -20.84 21.32 -7.33
N LYS A 147 -19.66 20.82 -6.94
CA LYS A 147 -18.54 21.66 -6.51
C LYS A 147 -17.75 22.19 -7.72
N SER A 148 -17.23 23.42 -7.57
CA SER A 148 -16.25 23.98 -8.49
C SER A 148 -14.83 23.46 -8.18
N LEU A 149 -13.90 23.59 -9.14
CA LEU A 149 -12.49 23.30 -8.92
C LEU A 149 -11.91 24.11 -7.75
N ALA A 150 -12.29 25.37 -7.61
CA ALA A 150 -11.83 26.24 -6.54
C ALA A 150 -12.27 25.75 -5.15
N GLN A 151 -13.50 25.25 -5.01
CA GLN A 151 -13.99 24.67 -3.77
C GLN A 151 -13.23 23.39 -3.39
N VAL A 152 -13.08 22.45 -4.34
CA VAL A 152 -12.35 21.21 -4.10
C VAL A 152 -10.88 21.49 -3.77
N ARG A 153 -10.26 22.43 -4.48
CA ARG A 153 -8.87 22.88 -4.21
C ARG A 153 -8.72 23.44 -2.80
N GLU A 154 -9.64 24.23 -2.32
CA GLU A 154 -9.57 24.80 -0.98
C GLU A 154 -9.82 23.75 0.11
N GLU A 155 -10.76 22.83 -0.10
CA GLU A 155 -10.98 21.69 0.80
C GLU A 155 -9.73 20.80 0.88
N ALA A 156 -9.15 20.43 -0.26
CA ALA A 156 -7.92 19.65 -0.34
C ALA A 156 -6.73 20.40 0.30
N ARG A 157 -6.62 21.72 0.10
CA ARG A 157 -5.59 22.53 0.76
C ARG A 157 -5.71 22.48 2.28
N LYS A 158 -6.91 22.63 2.82
CA LYS A 158 -7.15 22.52 4.26
C LYS A 158 -6.80 21.16 4.81
N GLN A 159 -7.19 20.09 4.09
CA GLN A 159 -6.89 18.72 4.49
C GLN A 159 -5.39 18.46 4.49
N TRP A 160 -4.68 18.79 3.42
CA TRP A 160 -3.21 18.61 3.38
C TRP A 160 -2.49 19.43 4.44
N ASN A 161 -2.93 20.68 4.69
CA ASN A 161 -2.35 21.50 5.73
C ASN A 161 -2.59 20.93 7.14
N SER A 162 -3.69 20.21 7.37
CA SER A 162 -3.93 19.56 8.68
C SER A 162 -2.97 18.39 8.95
N TYR A 163 -2.44 17.76 7.91
CA TYR A 163 -1.43 16.72 8.03
C TYR A 163 -0.01 17.31 8.04
N LEU A 164 0.35 18.10 7.04
CA LEU A 164 1.69 18.63 6.89
C LEU A 164 2.05 19.66 7.98
N GLY A 165 1.07 20.41 8.47
CA GLY A 165 1.25 21.39 9.54
C GLY A 165 1.38 20.80 10.95
N ARG A 166 1.44 19.47 11.10
CA ARG A 166 1.77 18.84 12.40
C ARG A 166 3.24 19.00 12.77
N ILE A 167 4.09 19.33 11.81
CA ILE A 167 5.45 19.75 12.02
C ILE A 167 5.62 21.15 11.46
N GLU A 168 6.02 22.08 12.31
CA GLU A 168 6.45 23.42 11.92
C GLU A 168 7.97 23.46 11.95
N ALA A 169 8.60 23.66 10.79
CA ALA A 169 10.06 23.72 10.65
C ALA A 169 10.48 25.16 10.35
N GLU A 170 11.44 25.64 11.12
CA GLU A 170 12.02 26.98 10.99
C GLU A 170 13.54 26.91 10.81
N GLY A 171 14.16 27.96 10.28
CA GLY A 171 15.62 28.15 10.28
C GLY A 171 16.23 27.48 9.08
N GLY A 172 15.99 27.23 8.05
CA GLY A 172 16.63 26.71 6.84
C GLY A 172 16.46 27.66 5.65
N SER A 173 17.11 27.34 4.55
CA SER A 173 16.80 27.99 3.29
C SER A 173 15.41 27.56 2.78
N GLU A 174 14.79 28.33 1.89
CA GLU A 174 13.51 27.97 1.25
C GLU A 174 13.60 26.60 0.55
N GLU A 175 14.75 26.30 -0.05
CA GLU A 175 14.99 25.02 -0.72
C GLU A 175 15.01 23.85 0.26
N GLN A 176 15.63 24.02 1.43
CA GLN A 176 15.64 23.00 2.50
C GLN A 176 14.24 22.77 3.05
N LEU A 177 13.48 23.83 3.31
CA LEU A 177 12.10 23.73 3.77
C LEU A 177 11.21 23.04 2.71
N ARG A 178 11.38 23.36 1.43
CA ARG A 178 10.68 22.71 0.33
C ARG A 178 11.01 21.22 0.25
N THR A 179 12.27 20.85 0.42
CA THR A 179 12.70 19.45 0.49
C THR A 179 12.07 18.74 1.65
N PHE A 180 12.12 19.33 2.85
CA PHE A 180 11.53 18.77 4.07
C PHE A 180 10.03 18.46 3.89
N TYR A 181 9.23 19.46 3.49
CA TYR A 181 7.79 19.27 3.32
C TYR A 181 7.43 18.36 2.13
N SER A 182 8.26 18.33 1.08
CA SER A 182 8.09 17.37 -0.02
C SER A 182 8.35 15.93 0.43
N CYS A 183 9.33 15.71 1.30
CA CYS A 183 9.58 14.39 1.90
C CYS A 183 8.45 14.00 2.85
N LEU A 184 8.00 14.89 3.72
CA LEU A 184 6.87 14.65 4.61
C LEU A 184 5.59 14.32 3.82
N TYR A 185 5.30 15.05 2.75
CA TYR A 185 4.19 14.74 1.83
C TYR A 185 4.30 13.33 1.27
N ARG A 186 5.49 12.90 0.82
CA ARG A 186 5.69 11.56 0.24
C ARG A 186 5.46 10.45 1.23
N THR A 187 5.75 10.65 2.53
CA THR A 187 5.45 9.62 3.55
C THR A 187 3.95 9.35 3.70
N LEU A 188 3.10 10.31 3.31
CA LEU A 188 1.64 10.21 3.40
C LEU A 188 0.96 9.68 2.13
N LEU A 189 1.74 9.33 1.09
CA LEU A 189 1.17 8.76 -0.13
C LEU A 189 0.84 7.27 0.00
N PHE A 190 1.51 6.58 0.91
CA PHE A 190 1.33 5.16 1.20
C PHE A 190 1.40 4.90 2.71
N PRO A 191 0.62 3.95 3.25
CA PRO A 191 -0.41 3.14 2.58
C PRO A 191 -1.58 3.97 2.08
N ARG A 192 -2.28 3.49 1.05
CA ARG A 192 -3.50 4.12 0.55
C ARG A 192 -4.71 3.72 1.37
N GLU A 193 -5.62 4.67 1.57
CA GLU A 193 -6.96 4.41 2.08
C GLU A 193 -7.74 3.58 1.06
N PHE A 194 -8.17 2.38 1.42
CA PHE A 194 -8.93 1.46 0.57
C PHE A 194 -10.37 1.29 1.06
N TYR A 195 -10.80 2.10 1.99
CA TYR A 195 -12.17 2.19 2.49
C TYR A 195 -12.90 3.39 1.87
N GLU A 196 -14.19 3.33 1.91
CA GLU A 196 -15.10 4.37 1.42
C GLU A 196 -16.10 4.70 2.52
N PHE A 197 -16.92 5.72 2.34
CA PHE A 197 -18.00 6.01 3.26
C PHE A 197 -19.34 5.78 2.58
N ASP A 198 -20.20 4.97 3.18
CA ASP A 198 -21.55 4.74 2.68
C ASP A 198 -22.44 6.00 2.77
N ALA A 199 -23.71 5.90 2.34
CA ALA A 199 -24.66 7.01 2.36
C ALA A 199 -24.94 7.54 3.78
N GLN A 200 -24.73 6.72 4.81
CA GLN A 200 -24.88 7.08 6.22
C GLN A 200 -23.60 7.66 6.84
N GLY A 201 -22.50 7.64 6.10
CA GLY A 201 -21.20 8.10 6.57
C GLY A 201 -20.42 7.07 7.37
N LYS A 202 -20.81 5.78 7.31
CA LYS A 202 -20.10 4.68 7.94
C LYS A 202 -18.97 4.22 7.02
N PRO A 203 -17.76 3.96 7.55
CA PRO A 203 -16.66 3.39 6.75
C PRO A 203 -16.98 1.96 6.34
N VAL A 204 -16.80 1.66 5.06
CA VAL A 204 -17.03 0.36 4.42
C VAL A 204 -15.95 0.13 3.38
N TYR A 205 -15.62 -1.12 3.07
CA TYR A 205 -14.64 -1.42 2.04
C TYR A 205 -14.95 -2.72 1.30
N TYR A 206 -14.47 -2.81 0.07
CA TYR A 206 -14.31 -4.08 -0.63
C TYR A 206 -13.08 -4.79 -0.09
N SER A 207 -13.23 -6.02 0.40
CA SER A 207 -12.10 -6.81 0.87
C SER A 207 -11.26 -7.30 -0.30
N PRO A 208 -9.98 -6.91 -0.41
CA PRO A 208 -9.09 -7.43 -1.43
C PRO A 208 -8.61 -8.86 -1.13
N TYR A 209 -9.03 -9.44 0.00
CA TYR A 209 -8.66 -10.79 0.44
C TYR A 209 -9.75 -11.83 0.18
N ASN A 210 -11.03 -11.48 0.36
CA ASN A 210 -12.14 -12.43 0.19
C ASN A 210 -13.25 -11.96 -0.76
N GLY A 211 -13.14 -10.76 -1.35
CA GLY A 211 -14.08 -10.22 -2.33
C GLY A 211 -15.44 -9.78 -1.78
N LYS A 212 -15.59 -9.68 -0.46
CA LYS A 212 -16.84 -9.26 0.20
C LYS A 212 -16.78 -7.78 0.59
N ILE A 213 -17.96 -7.19 0.76
CA ILE A 213 -18.05 -5.85 1.35
C ILE A 213 -18.05 -5.99 2.86
N GLN A 214 -17.19 -5.23 3.52
CA GLN A 214 -16.94 -5.26 4.95
C GLN A 214 -17.11 -3.87 5.56
N ASP A 215 -17.40 -3.83 6.85
CA ASP A 215 -17.45 -2.62 7.66
C ASP A 215 -16.07 -2.24 8.18
N GLY A 216 -15.77 -0.95 8.26
CA GLY A 216 -14.54 -0.44 8.87
C GLY A 216 -13.53 0.11 7.89
N TYR A 217 -12.26 0.04 8.29
CA TYR A 217 -11.14 0.62 7.57
C TYR A 217 -10.26 -0.46 6.92
N MET A 218 -9.82 -0.20 5.70
CA MET A 218 -8.83 -1.01 5.00
C MET A 218 -7.78 -0.08 4.37
N TYR A 219 -6.52 -0.47 4.49
CA TYR A 219 -5.38 0.20 3.87
C TYR A 219 -4.62 -0.78 2.98
N THR A 220 -4.03 -0.26 1.90
CA THR A 220 -3.34 -1.07 0.91
C THR A 220 -2.14 -0.35 0.29
N ASP A 221 -1.52 -0.97 -0.71
CA ASP A 221 -0.37 -0.46 -1.47
C ASP A 221 0.80 -0.10 -0.56
N ASN A 222 1.21 -1.06 0.28
CA ASN A 222 2.33 -0.87 1.19
C ASN A 222 3.12 -2.17 1.41
N GLY A 223 4.44 -2.07 1.27
CA GLY A 223 5.40 -3.09 1.64
C GLY A 223 5.95 -2.82 3.03
N PHE A 224 5.70 -3.72 3.96
CA PHE A 224 6.04 -3.49 5.36
C PHE A 224 7.53 -3.61 5.64
N TRP A 225 8.27 -4.44 4.88
CA TRP A 225 9.72 -4.54 4.99
C TRP A 225 10.44 -3.20 4.77
N ASP A 226 9.90 -2.33 3.88
CA ASP A 226 10.42 -0.99 3.66
C ASP A 226 9.97 -0.02 4.76
N THR A 227 8.71 -0.06 5.13
CA THR A 227 8.03 1.03 5.86
C THR A 227 8.04 0.86 7.38
N PHE A 228 8.27 -0.37 7.92
CA PHE A 228 8.38 -0.57 9.36
C PHE A 228 9.55 0.21 9.99
N ARG A 229 10.58 0.50 9.19
CA ARG A 229 11.83 1.11 9.65
C ARG A 229 11.66 2.56 10.10
N ALA A 230 10.83 3.33 9.40
CA ALA A 230 10.68 4.76 9.65
C ALA A 230 9.26 5.31 9.46
N VAL A 231 8.55 4.94 8.39
CA VAL A 231 7.24 5.52 8.04
C VAL A 231 6.19 5.21 9.11
N HIS A 232 6.02 3.94 9.50
CA HIS A 232 5.06 3.57 10.53
C HIS A 232 5.45 4.09 11.92
N PRO A 233 6.72 4.07 12.36
CA PRO A 233 7.17 4.79 13.55
C PRO A 233 6.86 6.29 13.52
N LEU A 234 7.00 6.96 12.38
CA LEU A 234 6.58 8.35 12.20
C LEU A 234 5.07 8.51 12.36
N PHE A 235 4.28 7.58 11.82
CA PHE A 235 2.82 7.62 11.95
C PHE A 235 2.37 7.45 13.41
N THR A 236 3.00 6.58 14.18
CA THR A 236 2.68 6.44 15.61
C THR A 236 2.95 7.73 16.40
N LEU A 237 3.88 8.55 15.94
CA LEU A 237 4.23 9.83 16.57
C LEU A 237 3.32 10.96 16.11
N LEU A 238 3.12 11.10 14.78
CA LEU A 238 2.46 12.28 14.21
C LEU A 238 1.00 12.02 13.83
N TYR A 239 0.65 10.79 13.49
CA TYR A 239 -0.66 10.42 12.93
C TYR A 239 -1.21 9.16 13.63
N PRO A 240 -1.37 9.18 14.98
CA PRO A 240 -1.80 7.99 15.72
C PRO A 240 -3.14 7.45 15.23
N GLU A 241 -4.07 8.31 14.78
CA GLU A 241 -5.34 7.91 14.20
C GLU A 241 -5.20 7.13 12.88
N VAL A 242 -4.12 7.36 12.11
CA VAL A 242 -3.80 6.55 10.92
C VAL A 242 -3.22 5.22 11.36
N SER A 243 -2.31 5.21 12.34
CA SER A 243 -1.75 3.97 12.89
C SER A 243 -2.82 3.05 13.46
N GLU A 244 -3.81 3.59 14.18
CA GLU A 244 -4.96 2.83 14.70
C GLU A 244 -5.71 2.10 13.58
N ARG A 245 -6.02 2.80 12.49
CA ARG A 245 -6.73 2.24 11.34
C ARG A 245 -5.88 1.23 10.58
N VAL A 246 -4.58 1.49 10.40
CA VAL A 246 -3.65 0.58 9.74
C VAL A 246 -3.50 -0.73 10.53
N THR A 247 -3.33 -0.66 11.86
CA THR A 247 -3.22 -1.87 12.68
C THR A 247 -4.51 -2.68 12.66
N GLN A 248 -5.68 -2.04 12.69
CA GLN A 248 -6.95 -2.73 12.52
C GLN A 248 -7.08 -3.36 11.13
N SER A 249 -6.64 -2.67 10.08
CA SER A 249 -6.63 -3.18 8.70
C SER A 249 -5.80 -4.46 8.55
N ILE A 250 -4.65 -4.54 9.23
CA ILE A 250 -3.82 -5.76 9.25
C ILE A 250 -4.59 -6.94 9.88
N LEU A 251 -5.29 -6.71 10.98
CA LEU A 251 -6.09 -7.76 11.63
C LEU A 251 -7.36 -8.11 10.82
N ASN A 252 -7.97 -7.15 10.15
CA ASN A 252 -9.07 -7.43 9.22
C ASN A 252 -8.60 -8.36 8.08
N ALA A 253 -7.41 -8.11 7.53
CA ALA A 253 -6.82 -8.99 6.52
C ALA A 253 -6.59 -10.42 7.04
N TYR A 254 -6.16 -10.56 8.29
CA TYR A 254 -6.04 -11.88 8.95
C TYR A 254 -7.39 -12.58 9.06
N ASP A 255 -8.43 -11.90 9.50
CA ASP A 255 -9.80 -12.46 9.57
C ASP A 255 -10.34 -12.91 8.23
N GLU A 256 -9.98 -12.20 7.18
CA GLU A 256 -10.53 -12.37 5.85
C GLU A 256 -9.79 -13.42 5.01
N SER A 257 -8.49 -13.63 5.27
CA SER A 257 -7.62 -14.55 4.51
C SER A 257 -6.95 -15.63 5.34
N GLY A 258 -6.95 -15.52 6.67
CA GLY A 258 -6.18 -16.37 7.58
C GLY A 258 -4.72 -15.92 7.75
N PHE A 259 -4.27 -14.86 7.08
CA PHE A 259 -2.90 -14.35 7.15
C PHE A 259 -2.85 -12.82 7.23
N MET A 260 -1.86 -12.30 7.96
CA MET A 260 -1.53 -10.88 7.87
C MET A 260 -0.73 -10.61 6.60
N PRO A 261 -0.92 -9.44 5.93
CA PRO A 261 -0.14 -9.10 4.74
C PRO A 261 1.30 -8.73 5.10
N GLU A 262 2.24 -9.01 4.18
CA GLU A 262 3.61 -8.49 4.23
C GLU A 262 3.84 -7.44 3.12
N TRP A 263 3.18 -7.65 2.00
CA TRP A 263 2.98 -6.65 0.96
C TRP A 263 1.53 -6.69 0.51
N ALA A 264 0.80 -5.60 0.72
CA ALA A 264 -0.57 -5.44 0.25
C ALA A 264 -0.61 -4.59 -1.03
N SER A 265 -1.24 -5.11 -2.13
CA SER A 265 -1.39 -4.34 -3.37
C SER A 265 -2.43 -4.98 -4.33
N PRO A 266 -3.73 -4.75 -4.14
CA PRO A 266 -4.36 -4.32 -2.88
C PRO A 266 -4.48 -5.43 -1.84
N GLY A 267 -4.50 -6.71 -2.21
CA GLY A 267 -4.42 -7.87 -1.31
C GLY A 267 -2.99 -8.43 -1.23
N HIS A 268 -2.86 -9.71 -0.87
CA HIS A 268 -1.55 -10.35 -0.76
C HIS A 268 -0.77 -10.34 -2.07
N ARG A 269 0.50 -9.93 -2.00
CA ARG A 269 1.46 -9.99 -3.12
C ARG A 269 2.67 -10.83 -2.73
N GLU A 270 3.17 -11.60 -3.68
CA GLU A 270 4.43 -12.34 -3.51
C GLU A 270 5.60 -11.38 -3.70
N CYS A 271 5.99 -10.73 -2.62
CA CYS A 271 7.06 -9.74 -2.63
C CYS A 271 7.64 -9.59 -1.23
N MET A 272 8.94 -9.29 -1.14
CA MET A 272 9.70 -9.06 0.08
C MET A 272 9.79 -10.28 1.02
N ILE A 273 10.48 -10.10 2.13
CA ILE A 273 10.72 -11.12 3.14
C ILE A 273 10.35 -10.60 4.54
N GLY A 274 10.35 -11.52 5.51
CA GLY A 274 10.12 -11.18 6.91
C GLY A 274 8.64 -11.16 7.27
N ASN A 275 8.37 -10.94 8.56
CA ASN A 275 7.03 -10.80 9.11
C ASN A 275 6.85 -9.41 9.70
N ASN A 276 6.98 -8.39 8.85
CA ASN A 276 7.02 -7.01 9.31
C ASN A 276 5.65 -6.44 9.70
N SER A 277 4.55 -7.10 9.33
CA SER A 277 3.23 -6.87 9.93
C SER A 277 3.26 -7.05 11.45
N ILE A 278 4.03 -8.03 11.95
CA ILE A 278 4.24 -8.26 13.39
C ILE A 278 4.94 -7.06 14.03
N SER A 279 6.00 -6.54 13.40
CA SER A 279 6.74 -5.39 13.93
C SER A 279 5.88 -4.12 13.99
N LEU A 280 5.02 -3.88 12.97
CA LEU A 280 4.09 -2.77 12.96
C LEU A 280 3.09 -2.84 14.13
N LEU A 281 2.45 -4.00 14.32
CA LEU A 281 1.50 -4.18 15.42
C LEU A 281 2.17 -4.02 16.78
N THR A 282 3.37 -4.59 16.95
CA THR A 282 4.13 -4.50 18.20
C THR A 282 4.57 -3.08 18.49
N ASP A 283 5.14 -2.36 17.51
CA ASP A 283 5.60 -0.98 17.68
C ASP A 283 4.45 -0.05 18.05
N ALA A 284 3.34 -0.13 17.33
CA ALA A 284 2.13 0.65 17.61
C ALA A 284 1.59 0.36 19.02
N TRP A 285 1.50 -0.93 19.38
CA TRP A 285 1.05 -1.35 20.70
C TRP A 285 1.96 -0.84 21.82
N MET A 286 3.26 -0.98 21.69
CA MET A 286 4.24 -0.52 22.70
C MET A 286 4.24 1.01 22.86
N LYS A 287 3.85 1.75 21.82
CA LYS A 287 3.71 3.21 21.85
C LYS A 287 2.33 3.70 22.30
N GLY A 288 1.46 2.81 22.75
CA GLY A 288 0.18 3.16 23.35
C GLY A 288 -1.02 3.16 22.43
N ILE A 289 -0.90 2.73 21.18
CA ILE A 289 -2.01 2.53 20.27
C ILE A 289 -2.70 1.22 20.63
N ARG A 290 -3.87 1.30 21.30
CA ARG A 290 -4.55 0.20 21.98
C ARG A 290 -5.94 -0.12 21.41
N THR A 291 -6.18 0.17 20.15
CA THR A 291 -7.49 0.02 19.50
C THR A 291 -7.78 -1.40 19.01
N ILE A 292 -6.75 -2.26 18.92
CA ILE A 292 -6.88 -3.65 18.50
C ILE A 292 -7.10 -4.60 19.71
N CYS A 293 -7.78 -5.74 19.48
CA CYS A 293 -7.88 -6.82 20.46
C CYS A 293 -6.52 -7.50 20.61
N PRO A 294 -5.90 -7.45 21.81
CA PRO A 294 -4.52 -7.94 21.97
C PRO A 294 -4.42 -9.46 21.86
N GLU A 295 -5.42 -10.21 22.32
CA GLU A 295 -5.44 -11.67 22.21
C GLU A 295 -5.46 -12.11 20.75
N LYS A 296 -6.31 -11.48 19.94
CA LYS A 296 -6.39 -11.72 18.50
C LYS A 296 -5.11 -11.32 17.77
N ALA A 297 -4.54 -10.19 18.13
CA ALA A 297 -3.26 -9.76 17.54
C ALA A 297 -2.16 -10.77 17.84
N LEU A 298 -2.07 -11.27 19.08
CA LEU A 298 -1.09 -12.30 19.44
C LEU A 298 -1.35 -13.61 18.69
N GLU A 299 -2.61 -14.05 18.58
CA GLU A 299 -2.99 -15.23 17.80
C GLU A 299 -2.54 -15.10 16.34
N ALA A 300 -2.84 -13.98 15.69
CA ALA A 300 -2.45 -13.71 14.31
C ALA A 300 -0.92 -13.70 14.15
N MET A 301 -0.19 -13.08 15.09
CA MET A 301 1.28 -13.06 15.08
C MET A 301 1.86 -14.48 15.20
N ILE A 302 1.36 -15.30 16.11
CA ILE A 302 1.81 -16.69 16.29
C ILE A 302 1.54 -17.48 15.02
N HIS A 303 0.32 -17.41 14.47
CA HIS A 303 -0.03 -18.09 13.23
C HIS A 303 0.91 -17.69 12.09
N GLN A 304 1.21 -16.39 11.94
CA GLN A 304 2.13 -15.87 10.92
C GLN A 304 3.54 -16.47 11.04
N THR A 305 3.99 -16.84 12.25
CA THR A 305 5.31 -17.44 12.49
C THR A 305 5.36 -18.95 12.30
N GLU A 306 4.23 -19.64 12.36
CA GLU A 306 4.12 -21.11 12.36
C GLU A 306 3.48 -21.68 11.10
N ALA A 307 3.08 -20.84 10.17
CA ALA A 307 2.42 -21.23 8.92
C ALA A 307 3.04 -20.54 7.72
N ARG A 308 2.76 -21.10 6.53
CA ARG A 308 3.06 -20.50 5.22
C ARG A 308 1.77 -20.45 4.42
N HIS A 309 1.51 -19.32 3.78
CA HIS A 309 0.38 -19.20 2.87
C HIS A 309 0.51 -20.18 1.69
N PRO A 310 -0.54 -20.93 1.32
CA PRO A 310 -0.44 -22.01 0.34
C PRO A 310 -0.04 -21.55 -1.08
N GLY A 311 -0.38 -20.34 -1.46
CA GLY A 311 -0.14 -19.80 -2.81
C GLY A 311 0.86 -18.65 -2.88
N ILE A 312 1.32 -18.09 -1.75
CA ILE A 312 2.16 -16.88 -1.73
C ILE A 312 3.29 -17.08 -0.72
N SER A 313 4.50 -17.31 -1.21
CA SER A 313 5.62 -17.75 -0.38
C SER A 313 6.13 -16.69 0.61
N SER A 314 5.91 -15.41 0.32
CA SER A 314 6.30 -14.29 1.18
C SER A 314 5.31 -14.02 2.33
N VAL A 315 4.17 -14.71 2.38
CA VAL A 315 3.17 -14.56 3.43
C VAL A 315 3.23 -15.76 4.38
N GLY A 316 3.32 -15.50 5.67
CA GLY A 316 3.75 -16.47 6.66
C GLY A 316 5.26 -16.67 6.61
N ARG A 317 5.77 -17.86 6.93
CA ARG A 317 7.21 -18.18 6.95
C ARG A 317 7.57 -19.27 5.98
N ASP A 318 8.24 -18.92 4.91
CA ASP A 318 8.88 -19.90 4.02
C ASP A 318 10.05 -20.58 4.77
N GLY A 319 10.05 -21.91 4.78
CA GLY A 319 11.05 -22.67 5.53
C GLY A 319 10.82 -22.74 7.05
N PHE A 320 9.61 -22.41 7.56
CA PHE A 320 9.33 -22.40 9.02
C PHE A 320 9.67 -23.73 9.71
N GLY A 321 9.41 -24.88 9.07
CA GLY A 321 9.72 -26.19 9.63
C GLY A 321 11.23 -26.45 9.82
N TYR A 322 12.07 -25.84 8.98
CA TYR A 322 13.52 -25.82 9.20
C TYR A 322 13.89 -24.89 10.34
N TYR A 323 13.34 -23.66 10.31
CA TYR A 323 13.62 -22.67 11.33
C TYR A 323 13.27 -23.15 12.74
N ASP A 324 12.13 -23.80 12.90
CA ASP A 324 11.70 -24.34 14.21
C ASP A 324 12.62 -25.48 14.70
N ARG A 325 13.07 -26.36 13.81
CA ARG A 325 13.89 -27.52 14.14
C ARG A 325 15.37 -27.18 14.28
N LEU A 326 15.92 -26.37 13.36
CA LEU A 326 17.36 -26.11 13.25
C LEU A 326 17.78 -24.80 13.94
N GLY A 327 16.81 -23.90 14.21
CA GLY A 327 17.09 -22.55 14.64
C GLY A 327 17.59 -21.63 13.49
N TYR A 328 17.46 -22.04 12.24
CA TYR A 328 17.75 -21.24 11.05
C TYR A 328 17.08 -21.85 9.82
N VAL A 329 16.96 -21.05 8.77
CA VAL A 329 16.52 -21.47 7.43
C VAL A 329 17.75 -21.88 6.63
N PRO A 330 17.80 -23.10 6.06
CA PRO A 330 18.98 -23.60 5.34
C PRO A 330 19.01 -23.12 3.88
N TYR A 331 20.23 -22.90 3.35
CA TYR A 331 20.50 -22.61 1.95
C TYR A 331 21.34 -23.75 1.36
N PRO A 332 21.08 -24.27 0.16
CA PRO A 332 20.18 -23.73 -0.87
C PRO A 332 18.72 -24.23 -0.82
N GLU A 333 18.31 -24.97 0.20
CA GLU A 333 16.97 -25.55 0.30
C GLU A 333 15.87 -24.48 0.26
N VAL A 334 16.16 -23.30 0.82
CA VAL A 334 15.30 -22.13 0.75
C VAL A 334 16.10 -20.95 0.22
N HIS A 335 15.55 -20.25 -0.76
CA HIS A 335 16.15 -19.02 -1.29
C HIS A 335 16.15 -17.91 -0.23
N GLU A 336 17.16 -17.03 -0.23
CA GLU A 336 17.31 -15.90 0.73
C GLU A 336 17.32 -16.36 2.21
N ALA A 337 17.77 -17.55 2.48
CA ALA A 337 17.64 -18.25 3.75
C ALA A 337 18.29 -17.52 4.92
N THR A 338 19.47 -16.92 4.73
CA THR A 338 20.16 -16.16 5.78
C THR A 338 19.38 -14.89 6.13
N ALA A 339 18.95 -14.15 5.12
CA ALA A 339 18.12 -12.97 5.31
C ALA A 339 16.80 -13.30 6.02
N LYS A 340 16.09 -14.36 5.59
CA LYS A 340 14.86 -14.84 6.23
C LYS A 340 15.09 -15.20 7.71
N THR A 341 16.20 -15.87 8.03
CA THR A 341 16.52 -16.20 9.42
C THR A 341 16.65 -14.96 10.30
N LEU A 342 17.33 -13.93 9.81
CA LEU A 342 17.53 -12.69 10.56
C LEU A 342 16.21 -11.93 10.77
N GLU A 343 15.41 -11.82 9.72
CA GLU A 343 14.08 -11.20 9.78
C GLU A 343 13.14 -11.96 10.74
N TYR A 344 13.16 -13.31 10.71
CA TYR A 344 12.35 -14.13 11.61
C TYR A 344 12.77 -13.98 13.06
N ALA A 345 14.06 -13.89 13.35
CA ALA A 345 14.56 -13.65 14.70
C ALA A 345 14.10 -12.27 15.25
N TYR A 346 14.09 -11.25 14.41
CA TYR A 346 13.54 -9.94 14.78
C TYR A 346 12.02 -9.99 15.02
N ALA A 347 11.28 -10.65 14.13
CA ALA A 347 9.84 -10.82 14.30
C ALA A 347 9.51 -11.63 15.57
N ASP A 348 10.29 -12.65 15.89
CA ASP A 348 10.14 -13.43 17.15
C ASP A 348 10.34 -12.54 18.37
N TRP A 349 11.33 -11.65 18.36
CA TRP A 349 11.49 -10.67 19.42
C TRP A 349 10.27 -9.75 19.54
N CYS A 350 9.69 -9.32 18.44
CA CYS A 350 8.47 -8.52 18.44
C CYS A 350 7.29 -9.28 19.06
N VAL A 351 7.09 -10.57 18.69
CA VAL A 351 6.07 -11.43 19.32
C VAL A 351 6.31 -11.54 20.82
N ALA A 352 7.57 -11.77 21.23
CA ALA A 352 7.93 -11.87 22.65
C ALA A 352 7.59 -10.59 23.42
N ARG A 353 7.95 -9.44 22.89
CA ARG A 353 7.66 -8.13 23.49
C ARG A 353 6.16 -7.87 23.61
N PHE A 354 5.40 -8.23 22.57
CA PHE A 354 3.95 -8.08 22.58
C PHE A 354 3.32 -9.01 23.62
N ALA A 355 3.66 -10.30 23.61
CA ALA A 355 3.16 -11.30 24.56
C ALA A 355 3.47 -10.93 26.02
N ASP A 356 4.69 -10.47 26.28
CA ASP A 356 5.10 -10.00 27.61
C ASP A 356 4.25 -8.80 28.09
N SER A 357 3.99 -7.86 27.21
CA SER A 357 3.21 -6.64 27.51
C SER A 357 1.75 -6.93 27.89
N ILE A 358 1.22 -8.08 27.48
CA ILE A 358 -0.16 -8.54 27.80
C ILE A 358 -0.17 -9.70 28.80
N GLY A 359 0.96 -9.98 29.47
CA GLY A 359 1.08 -10.97 30.54
C GLY A 359 1.15 -12.43 30.09
N ARG A 360 1.42 -12.72 28.81
CA ARG A 360 1.57 -14.08 28.26
C ARG A 360 3.02 -14.56 28.37
N LYS A 361 3.52 -14.72 29.60
CA LYS A 361 4.92 -14.99 29.92
C LYS A 361 5.51 -16.23 29.27
N GLU A 362 4.81 -17.36 29.25
CA GLU A 362 5.32 -18.60 28.64
C GLU A 362 5.56 -18.46 27.14
N ILE A 363 4.65 -17.72 26.45
CA ILE A 363 4.79 -17.39 25.04
C ILE A 363 5.98 -16.44 24.87
N ALA A 364 6.06 -15.40 25.67
CA ALA A 364 7.16 -14.43 25.63
C ALA A 364 8.51 -15.12 25.77
N ASP A 365 8.69 -15.99 26.80
CA ASP A 365 9.92 -16.73 27.04
C ASP A 365 10.32 -17.63 25.87
N THR A 366 9.33 -18.25 25.22
CA THR A 366 9.56 -19.09 24.04
C THR A 366 10.08 -18.26 22.86
N TYR A 367 9.44 -17.15 22.59
CA TYR A 367 9.82 -16.28 21.46
C TYR A 367 11.10 -15.48 21.75
N TYR A 368 11.41 -15.10 22.99
CA TYR A 368 12.73 -14.55 23.33
C TYR A 368 13.87 -15.53 23.04
N ARG A 369 13.67 -16.84 23.26
CA ARG A 369 14.67 -17.85 22.87
C ARG A 369 14.81 -17.93 21.33
N LYS A 370 13.70 -17.97 20.59
CA LYS A 370 13.72 -17.98 19.12
C LYS A 370 14.37 -16.71 18.54
N ALA A 371 14.21 -15.57 19.18
CA ALA A 371 14.86 -14.30 18.79
C ALA A 371 16.40 -14.38 18.78
N LEU A 372 17.01 -15.35 19.47
CA LEU A 372 18.45 -15.56 19.47
C LEU A 372 18.93 -16.42 18.29
N ASN A 373 18.04 -16.91 17.45
CA ASN A 373 18.35 -17.80 16.34
C ASN A 373 19.30 -17.18 15.30
N TYR A 374 19.36 -15.86 15.18
CA TYR A 374 20.35 -15.19 14.32
C TYR A 374 21.78 -15.63 14.60
N ARG A 375 22.11 -16.04 15.87
CA ARG A 375 23.44 -16.50 16.30
C ARG A 375 23.91 -17.75 15.57
N ASN A 376 22.98 -18.58 15.11
CA ASN A 376 23.27 -19.83 14.40
C ASN A 376 23.93 -19.60 13.04
N LEU A 377 23.76 -18.38 12.46
CA LEU A 377 24.31 -18.01 11.16
C LEU A 377 25.50 -17.04 11.25
N TYR A 378 25.95 -16.68 12.45
CA TYR A 378 27.20 -15.93 12.61
C TYR A 378 28.39 -16.88 12.36
N TYR A 379 29.20 -16.55 11.37
CA TYR A 379 30.39 -17.33 11.01
C TYR A 379 31.63 -16.74 11.67
N PRO A 380 32.14 -17.32 12.77
CA PRO A 380 33.19 -16.69 13.58
C PRO A 380 34.50 -16.49 12.82
N ASP A 381 34.86 -17.40 11.91
CA ASP A 381 36.14 -17.36 11.17
C ASP A 381 36.24 -16.12 10.27
N TYR A 382 35.10 -15.59 9.83
CA TYR A 382 35.04 -14.42 8.95
C TYR A 382 34.40 -13.19 9.61
N GLY A 383 33.72 -13.34 10.74
CA GLY A 383 33.06 -12.24 11.44
C GLY A 383 31.77 -11.71 10.78
N PHE A 384 31.10 -12.55 9.98
CA PHE A 384 29.90 -12.19 9.22
C PHE A 384 28.78 -13.21 9.40
N MET A 385 27.54 -12.79 9.07
CA MET A 385 26.46 -13.73 8.84
C MET A 385 26.66 -14.46 7.51
N TRP A 386 26.51 -15.82 7.53
CA TRP A 386 26.68 -16.65 6.35
C TRP A 386 25.66 -17.80 6.34
N ALA A 387 25.57 -18.48 5.20
CA ALA A 387 24.60 -19.55 4.99
C ALA A 387 25.11 -20.91 5.49
N LYS A 388 24.16 -21.71 6.01
CA LYS A 388 24.34 -23.16 6.29
C LYS A 388 23.31 -23.96 5.50
N ASP A 389 23.70 -25.20 5.14
CA ASP A 389 22.79 -26.21 4.62
C ASP A 389 21.95 -26.88 5.76
N ALA A 390 21.02 -27.75 5.38
CA ALA A 390 20.16 -28.47 6.34
C ALA A 390 20.91 -29.44 7.27
N ASN A 391 22.19 -29.75 7.01
CA ASN A 391 23.05 -30.60 7.85
C ASN A 391 23.95 -29.77 8.77
N GLY A 392 23.87 -28.45 8.74
CA GLY A 392 24.66 -27.55 9.56
C GLY A 392 26.04 -27.22 8.99
N LYS A 393 26.35 -27.64 7.74
CA LYS A 393 27.60 -27.31 7.08
C LYS A 393 27.52 -25.87 6.52
N TRP A 394 28.54 -25.08 6.80
CA TRP A 394 28.70 -23.77 6.18
C TRP A 394 28.83 -23.88 4.67
N ARG A 395 28.21 -22.95 3.96
CA ARG A 395 28.38 -22.82 2.51
C ARG A 395 29.85 -22.54 2.19
N ASP A 396 30.40 -23.30 1.27
CA ASP A 396 31.77 -23.14 0.81
C ASP A 396 31.99 -21.81 0.06
N ALA A 397 33.25 -21.41 -0.12
CA ALA A 397 33.64 -20.21 -0.86
C ALA A 397 33.00 -18.91 -0.31
N PHE A 398 33.30 -18.57 0.95
CA PHE A 398 32.85 -17.34 1.56
C PHE A 398 33.29 -16.10 0.77
N ASP A 399 32.34 -15.26 0.38
CA ASP A 399 32.54 -13.93 -0.18
C ASP A 399 31.57 -12.93 0.48
N ALA A 400 32.13 -12.04 1.29
CA ALA A 400 31.33 -11.04 2.02
C ALA A 400 30.60 -10.06 1.10
N THR A 401 31.00 -9.95 -0.15
CA THR A 401 30.45 -9.02 -1.15
C THR A 401 29.48 -9.68 -2.12
N GLU A 402 29.35 -11.01 -2.09
CA GLU A 402 28.40 -11.72 -2.94
C GLU A 402 26.98 -11.19 -2.74
N TRP A 403 26.38 -10.70 -3.82
CA TRP A 403 25.05 -10.12 -3.81
C TRP A 403 23.96 -11.16 -4.07
N GLY A 404 22.94 -11.20 -3.25
CA GLY A 404 21.82 -12.15 -3.41
C GLY A 404 22.14 -13.55 -2.88
N GLY A 405 21.60 -14.59 -3.53
CA GLY A 405 21.74 -15.97 -3.08
C GLY A 405 21.08 -16.23 -1.72
N PRO A 406 21.87 -16.35 -0.62
CA PRO A 406 21.32 -16.49 0.71
C PRO A 406 20.77 -15.18 1.31
N PHE A 407 20.97 -14.07 0.62
CA PHE A 407 20.56 -12.73 1.06
C PHE A 407 19.55 -12.11 0.10
N THR A 408 18.70 -11.23 0.62
CA THR A 408 17.76 -10.41 -0.15
C THR A 408 18.39 -9.05 -0.43
N GLU A 409 18.46 -8.66 -1.71
CA GLU A 409 18.91 -7.32 -2.14
C GLU A 409 20.17 -6.81 -1.41
N GLY A 410 21.11 -7.71 -1.14
CA GLY A 410 22.31 -7.37 -0.37
C GLY A 410 23.32 -8.49 -0.30
N SER A 411 24.30 -8.32 0.56
CA SER A 411 25.40 -9.24 0.83
C SER A 411 25.61 -9.43 2.33
N SER A 412 26.61 -10.23 2.74
CA SER A 412 26.99 -10.35 4.17
C SER A 412 27.26 -8.99 4.82
N TRP A 413 27.85 -8.04 4.10
CA TRP A 413 28.09 -6.68 4.61
C TRP A 413 26.82 -5.95 5.02
N HIS A 414 25.73 -6.14 4.29
CA HIS A 414 24.44 -5.50 4.62
C HIS A 414 23.75 -6.25 5.77
N TRP A 415 23.66 -7.57 5.63
CA TRP A 415 22.81 -8.39 6.50
C TRP A 415 23.40 -8.73 7.85
N THR A 416 24.73 -8.67 8.01
CA THR A 416 25.34 -8.88 9.34
C THR A 416 24.85 -7.89 10.38
N TRP A 417 24.46 -6.68 9.98
CA TRP A 417 23.92 -5.65 10.85
C TRP A 417 22.40 -5.72 11.07
N SER A 418 21.70 -6.62 10.38
CA SER A 418 20.24 -6.82 10.50
C SER A 418 19.84 -7.59 11.78
N VAL A 419 20.44 -7.24 12.90
CA VAL A 419 20.10 -7.74 14.24
C VAL A 419 19.58 -6.56 15.06
N LEU A 420 18.43 -6.03 14.66
CA LEU A 420 17.88 -4.76 15.19
C LEU A 420 17.48 -4.86 16.66
N HIS A 421 17.19 -6.05 17.15
CA HIS A 421 16.68 -6.32 18.49
C HIS A 421 17.77 -6.66 19.52
N ASP A 422 18.98 -7.05 19.10
CA ASP A 422 20.07 -7.46 19.98
C ASP A 422 21.44 -6.97 19.48
N PRO A 423 21.64 -5.66 19.30
CA PRO A 423 22.93 -5.13 18.81
C PRO A 423 24.07 -5.41 19.80
N GLU A 424 23.78 -5.48 21.08
CA GLU A 424 24.74 -5.82 22.11
C GLU A 424 25.17 -7.30 22.02
N GLY A 425 24.23 -8.21 21.79
CA GLY A 425 24.50 -9.62 21.53
C GLY A 425 25.32 -9.86 20.27
N LEU A 426 25.02 -9.12 19.20
CA LEU A 426 25.84 -9.14 17.97
C LEU A 426 27.25 -8.63 18.23
N SER A 427 27.41 -7.51 18.93
CA SER A 427 28.73 -6.97 19.30
C SER A 427 29.56 -8.00 20.11
N ARG A 428 28.92 -8.71 21.05
CA ARG A 428 29.58 -9.78 21.82
C ARG A 428 30.04 -10.94 20.92
N LEU A 429 29.25 -11.33 19.93
CA LEU A 429 29.67 -12.35 18.95
C LEU A 429 30.90 -11.91 18.14
N MET A 430 31.03 -10.63 17.87
CA MET A 430 32.15 -10.03 17.14
C MET A 430 33.37 -9.76 18.00
N GLY A 431 33.40 -10.21 19.27
CA GLY A 431 34.52 -10.01 20.18
C GLY A 431 34.38 -8.85 21.15
N GLY A 432 33.25 -8.14 21.13
CA GLY A 432 32.96 -7.01 21.99
C GLY A 432 33.65 -5.70 21.57
N LEU A 433 33.20 -4.59 22.14
CA LEU A 433 33.99 -3.36 22.19
C LEU A 433 35.01 -3.55 23.30
N THR A 434 36.29 -3.73 22.98
CA THR A 434 37.36 -3.48 23.92
C THR A 434 37.40 -1.95 24.16
N VAL A 435 36.80 -1.55 25.27
CA VAL A 435 36.92 -0.17 25.77
C VAL A 435 38.32 0.03 26.37
#